data_70e9ef5c30f1fa5f818b192c699d9914
#
_entry.id   70e9ef5c30f1fa5f818b192c699d9914
#
_cell.length_a   1.000
_cell.length_b   1.000
_cell.length_c   1.000
_cell.angle_alpha   90.00
_cell.angle_beta   90.00
_cell.angle_gamma   90.00
#
_symmetry.space_group_name_H-M   'P 1'
#
loop_
_entity.id
_entity.type
_entity.pdbx_description
1 polymer ?
#
loop_
_entity_poly.entity_id
_entity_poly.type
_entity_poly.pdbx_seq_one_letter_code
_entity_poly.pdbx_strand_id
1 'polypeptide(L)'
;IKFTPAGGTVSVRLRQLPGTRKGREQYEIRVKDNGIGISPEFAKKIFDPFERERSSTVSRIQGTGLGMAITKNIVDMMGGTIEIRTEPGKGTEFIIRVALRVQPEHHRAERIAELEGLKALVVDDDFNTCDSVTKMLVRVGMRSEWTLSGKEAVLRARQSMELGDAFHAYIIDWRLPDMNGIEVTRQIRSLGDGTPIIILTAYDWTDIEAEAKAAGVTAFCSKPMFMSDLRETLLTALGQSRT
;
A
#
# COMPACT_ATOMS: atom_id res chain seq x y z
N ILE A 1 -1.75 -14.00 -10.97
CA ILE A 1 -0.69 -14.77 -10.27
C ILE A 1 -0.98 -16.26 -10.35
N LYS A 2 -2.19 -16.74 -10.00
CA LYS A 2 -2.50 -18.19 -10.00
C LYS A 2 -2.36 -18.88 -11.38
N PHE A 3 -2.56 -18.15 -12.46
CA PHE A 3 -2.54 -18.63 -13.84
C PHE A 3 -1.26 -18.23 -14.60
N THR A 4 -0.32 -17.62 -13.89
CA THR A 4 0.99 -17.23 -14.43
C THR A 4 2.04 -18.13 -13.81
N PRO A 5 2.80 -18.94 -14.59
CA PRO A 5 3.82 -19.83 -14.06
C PRO A 5 4.98 -19.08 -13.41
N ALA A 6 5.79 -19.80 -12.65
CA ALA A 6 7.00 -19.24 -12.04
C ALA A 6 7.92 -18.63 -13.12
N GLY A 7 8.45 -17.45 -12.86
CA GLY A 7 9.21 -16.65 -13.84
C GLY A 7 8.36 -15.85 -14.80
N GLY A 8 7.03 -15.98 -14.76
CA GLY A 8 6.12 -15.15 -15.53
C GLY A 8 5.95 -13.74 -14.94
N THR A 9 5.26 -12.89 -15.69
CA THR A 9 5.05 -11.47 -15.34
C THR A 9 3.56 -11.15 -15.28
N VAL A 10 3.16 -10.44 -14.22
CA VAL A 10 1.84 -9.79 -14.12
C VAL A 10 2.08 -8.30 -14.00
N SER A 11 1.47 -7.50 -14.87
CA SER A 11 1.56 -6.05 -14.85
C SER A 11 0.20 -5.41 -14.61
N VAL A 12 0.16 -4.39 -13.75
CA VAL A 12 -1.02 -3.55 -13.50
C VAL A 12 -0.67 -2.14 -13.92
N ARG A 13 -1.51 -1.55 -14.78
CA ARG A 13 -1.35 -0.15 -15.23
C ARG A 13 -2.64 0.61 -14.97
N LEU A 14 -2.51 1.78 -14.38
CA LEU A 14 -3.59 2.75 -14.22
C LEU A 14 -3.27 3.99 -15.06
N ARG A 15 -4.24 4.42 -15.87
CA ARG A 15 -4.15 5.65 -16.66
C ARG A 15 -5.38 6.49 -16.45
N GLN A 16 -5.19 7.77 -16.28
CA GLN A 16 -6.24 8.76 -16.41
C GLN A 16 -6.38 9.09 -17.89
N LEU A 17 -7.60 9.05 -18.41
CA LEU A 17 -7.96 9.45 -19.75
C LEU A 17 -8.77 10.74 -19.68
N PRO A 18 -8.79 11.56 -20.75
CA PRO A 18 -9.63 12.75 -20.78
C PRO A 18 -11.07 12.43 -20.44
N GLY A 19 -11.64 13.15 -19.50
CA GLY A 19 -13.03 12.99 -19.07
C GLY A 19 -14.00 13.54 -20.10
N THR A 20 -15.15 12.90 -20.20
CA THR A 20 -16.24 13.34 -21.12
C THR A 20 -17.26 14.24 -20.42
N ARG A 21 -17.19 14.39 -19.09
CA ARG A 21 -18.12 15.18 -18.28
C ARG A 21 -17.38 16.02 -17.23
N LYS A 22 -17.81 17.26 -17.04
CA LYS A 22 -17.25 18.18 -16.05
C LYS A 22 -17.27 17.54 -14.64
N GLY A 23 -16.12 17.52 -13.96
CA GLY A 23 -15.95 16.96 -12.61
C GLY A 23 -15.84 15.43 -12.56
N ARG A 24 -15.71 14.76 -13.72
CA ARG A 24 -15.42 13.33 -13.81
C ARG A 24 -14.33 13.09 -14.84
N GLU A 25 -13.36 12.26 -14.48
CA GLU A 25 -12.32 11.77 -15.37
C GLU A 25 -12.49 10.27 -15.60
N GLN A 26 -12.10 9.83 -16.78
CA GLN A 26 -12.13 8.42 -17.12
C GLN A 26 -10.80 7.77 -16.70
N TYR A 27 -10.87 6.63 -16.04
CA TYR A 27 -9.72 5.84 -15.66
C TYR A 27 -9.73 4.51 -16.40
N GLU A 28 -8.58 4.15 -16.94
CA GLU A 28 -8.36 2.84 -17.55
C GLU A 28 -7.39 2.04 -16.66
N ILE A 29 -7.84 0.89 -16.20
CA ILE A 29 -7.07 -0.09 -15.45
C ILE A 29 -6.80 -1.26 -16.36
N ARG A 30 -5.52 -1.60 -16.57
CA ARG A 30 -5.11 -2.77 -17.34
C ARG A 30 -4.38 -3.75 -16.43
N VAL A 31 -4.85 -4.99 -16.42
CA VAL A 31 -4.18 -6.11 -15.75
C VAL A 31 -3.79 -7.10 -16.83
N LYS A 32 -2.48 -7.28 -17.02
CA LYS A 32 -1.93 -8.15 -18.07
C LYS A 32 -0.98 -9.16 -17.47
N ASP A 33 -1.12 -10.42 -17.88
CA ASP A 33 -0.18 -11.49 -17.58
C ASP A 33 0.35 -12.15 -18.87
N ASN A 34 1.43 -12.89 -18.76
CA ASN A 34 1.98 -13.77 -19.77
C ASN A 34 1.77 -15.26 -19.41
N GLY A 35 0.67 -15.55 -18.74
CA GLY A 35 0.32 -16.88 -18.27
C GLY A 35 -0.27 -17.79 -19.35
N ILE A 36 -1.06 -18.76 -18.91
CA ILE A 36 -1.62 -19.81 -19.77
C ILE A 36 -2.64 -19.30 -20.79
N GLY A 37 -3.13 -18.06 -20.63
CA GLY A 37 -4.23 -17.53 -21.44
C GLY A 37 -5.56 -18.24 -21.16
N ILE A 38 -6.57 -17.95 -21.96
CA ILE A 38 -7.94 -18.44 -21.82
C ILE A 38 -8.44 -18.89 -23.19
N SER A 39 -9.16 -20.02 -23.23
CA SER A 39 -9.74 -20.51 -24.47
C SER A 39 -10.84 -19.57 -25.02
N PRO A 40 -11.02 -19.46 -26.35
CA PRO A 40 -12.04 -18.60 -26.92
C PRO A 40 -13.47 -18.94 -26.47
N GLU A 41 -13.73 -20.21 -26.19
CA GLU A 41 -15.01 -20.70 -25.69
C GLU A 41 -15.27 -20.21 -24.28
N PHE A 42 -14.27 -20.32 -23.39
CA PHE A 42 -14.40 -19.89 -22.02
C PHE A 42 -14.35 -18.37 -21.88
N ALA A 43 -13.62 -17.66 -22.72
CA ALA A 43 -13.59 -16.19 -22.72
C ALA A 43 -14.98 -15.56 -22.91
N LYS A 44 -15.91 -16.23 -23.61
CA LYS A 44 -17.29 -15.80 -23.78
C LYS A 44 -18.13 -15.91 -22.52
N LYS A 45 -17.75 -16.81 -21.62
CA LYS A 45 -18.49 -17.14 -20.38
C LYS A 45 -17.77 -16.75 -19.10
N ILE A 46 -16.59 -16.13 -19.19
CA ILE A 46 -15.73 -15.86 -18.02
C ILE A 46 -16.41 -14.99 -16.96
N PHE A 47 -17.40 -14.22 -17.36
CA PHE A 47 -18.19 -13.36 -16.47
C PHE A 47 -19.47 -14.03 -15.97
N ASP A 48 -19.80 -15.24 -16.41
CA ASP A 48 -20.95 -15.97 -15.93
C ASP A 48 -20.64 -16.57 -14.54
N PRO A 49 -21.58 -16.51 -13.58
CA PRO A 49 -21.39 -17.07 -12.26
C PRO A 49 -21.12 -18.58 -12.31
N PHE A 50 -20.20 -19.05 -11.45
CA PHE A 50 -19.81 -20.45 -11.28
C PHE A 50 -19.13 -21.10 -12.49
N GLU A 51 -18.92 -20.39 -13.58
CA GLU A 51 -18.20 -20.90 -14.73
C GLU A 51 -16.70 -21.05 -14.45
N ARG A 52 -16.14 -22.16 -14.94
CA ARG A 52 -14.71 -22.48 -14.79
C ARG A 52 -14.23 -23.18 -16.05
N GLU A 53 -13.03 -22.84 -16.47
CA GLU A 53 -12.39 -23.55 -17.58
C GLU A 53 -12.01 -24.97 -17.17
N ARG A 54 -12.53 -25.96 -17.90
CA ARG A 54 -12.27 -27.37 -17.65
C ARG A 54 -11.08 -27.86 -18.50
N SER A 55 -9.89 -27.47 -18.11
CA SER A 55 -8.65 -28.00 -18.69
C SER A 55 -7.86 -28.77 -17.64
N SER A 56 -7.04 -29.72 -18.05
CA SER A 56 -6.18 -30.52 -17.16
C SER A 56 -5.22 -29.63 -16.35
N THR A 57 -4.84 -28.49 -16.90
CA THR A 57 -3.96 -27.51 -16.26
C THR A 57 -4.69 -26.66 -15.24
N VAL A 58 -5.96 -26.29 -15.49
CA VAL A 58 -6.76 -25.40 -14.64
C VAL A 58 -7.53 -26.17 -13.56
N SER A 59 -7.83 -27.45 -13.77
CA SER A 59 -8.58 -28.28 -12.81
C SER A 59 -7.92 -28.40 -11.43
N ARG A 60 -6.61 -28.17 -11.32
CA ARG A 60 -5.85 -28.18 -10.06
C ARG A 60 -5.90 -26.83 -9.31
N ILE A 61 -6.42 -25.77 -9.95
CA ILE A 61 -6.47 -24.44 -9.34
C ILE A 61 -7.83 -24.27 -8.66
N GLN A 62 -7.83 -24.20 -7.34
CA GLN A 62 -9.05 -24.06 -6.54
C GLN A 62 -9.65 -22.66 -6.70
N GLY A 63 -10.96 -22.56 -6.93
CA GLY A 63 -11.71 -21.31 -7.04
C GLY A 63 -13.22 -21.55 -7.13
N THR A 64 -14.02 -20.59 -6.71
CA THR A 64 -15.50 -20.66 -6.68
C THR A 64 -16.16 -20.36 -8.03
N GLY A 65 -15.43 -19.78 -9.00
CA GLY A 65 -16.00 -19.29 -10.27
C GLY A 65 -16.81 -18.00 -10.12
N LEU A 66 -16.77 -17.32 -8.96
CA LEU A 66 -17.56 -16.11 -8.73
C LEU A 66 -16.77 -14.80 -8.93
N GLY A 67 -15.44 -14.84 -8.86
CA GLY A 67 -14.62 -13.63 -8.83
C GLY A 67 -14.82 -12.73 -10.05
N MET A 68 -14.86 -13.29 -11.27
CA MET A 68 -15.02 -12.50 -12.49
C MET A 68 -16.45 -11.98 -12.67
N ALA A 69 -17.46 -12.75 -12.26
CA ALA A 69 -18.85 -12.29 -12.23
C ALA A 69 -19.04 -11.11 -11.26
N ILE A 70 -18.45 -11.19 -10.06
CA ILE A 70 -18.47 -10.09 -9.08
C ILE A 70 -17.76 -8.85 -9.66
N THR A 71 -16.58 -9.03 -10.25
CA THR A 71 -15.84 -7.92 -10.89
C THR A 71 -16.68 -7.24 -11.98
N LYS A 72 -17.33 -8.03 -12.84
CA LYS A 72 -18.21 -7.50 -13.89
C LYS A 72 -19.37 -6.69 -13.30
N ASN A 73 -20.04 -7.23 -12.29
CA ASN A 73 -21.14 -6.54 -11.62
C ASN A 73 -20.69 -5.21 -10.99
N ILE A 74 -19.54 -5.18 -10.33
CA ILE A 74 -19.00 -3.95 -9.73
C ILE A 74 -18.72 -2.91 -10.81
N VAL A 75 -18.07 -3.31 -11.91
CA VAL A 75 -17.77 -2.40 -13.03
C VAL A 75 -19.05 -1.86 -13.66
N ASP A 76 -20.08 -2.70 -13.84
CA ASP A 76 -21.37 -2.30 -14.39
C ASP A 76 -22.12 -1.32 -13.45
N MET A 77 -22.11 -1.58 -12.13
CA MET A 77 -22.66 -0.67 -11.11
C MET A 77 -21.97 0.70 -11.11
N MET A 78 -20.67 0.74 -11.42
CA MET A 78 -19.91 1.98 -11.59
C MET A 78 -20.17 2.67 -12.95
N GLY A 79 -21.01 2.09 -13.81
CA GLY A 79 -21.25 2.59 -15.16
C GLY A 79 -20.03 2.45 -16.08
N GLY A 80 -19.16 1.51 -15.78
CA GLY A 80 -17.92 1.24 -16.51
C GLY A 80 -18.06 0.15 -17.56
N THR A 81 -16.93 -0.22 -18.14
CA THR A 81 -16.79 -1.34 -19.09
C THR A 81 -15.62 -2.21 -18.72
N ILE A 82 -15.74 -3.51 -18.98
CA ILE A 82 -14.63 -4.47 -18.86
C ILE A 82 -14.50 -5.25 -20.18
N GLU A 83 -13.29 -5.27 -20.69
CA GLU A 83 -12.89 -5.93 -21.94
C GLU A 83 -11.82 -6.96 -21.63
N ILE A 84 -11.82 -8.10 -22.31
CA ILE A 84 -10.79 -9.13 -22.20
C ILE A 84 -10.10 -9.32 -23.55
N ARG A 85 -8.78 -9.45 -23.53
CA ARG A 85 -7.93 -9.85 -24.63
C ARG A 85 -7.08 -11.02 -24.17
N THR A 86 -7.25 -12.15 -24.80
CA THR A 86 -6.57 -13.37 -24.36
C THR A 86 -6.25 -14.27 -25.55
N GLU A 87 -5.15 -15.01 -25.43
CA GLU A 87 -4.75 -16.02 -26.39
C GLU A 87 -4.12 -17.18 -25.60
N PRO A 88 -4.57 -18.43 -25.82
CA PRO A 88 -3.99 -19.60 -25.16
C PRO A 88 -2.48 -19.66 -25.33
N GLY A 89 -1.75 -19.83 -24.22
CA GLY A 89 -0.29 -19.88 -24.16
C GLY A 89 0.42 -18.53 -24.25
N LYS A 90 -0.29 -17.40 -24.43
CA LYS A 90 0.32 -16.06 -24.50
C LYS A 90 -0.10 -15.13 -23.38
N GLY A 91 -1.09 -15.55 -22.56
CA GLY A 91 -1.56 -14.78 -21.42
C GLY A 91 -2.87 -14.05 -21.67
N THR A 92 -3.23 -13.18 -20.71
CA THR A 92 -4.51 -12.47 -20.69
C THR A 92 -4.30 -11.00 -20.32
N GLU A 93 -5.07 -10.12 -20.94
CA GLU A 93 -5.18 -8.69 -20.58
C GLU A 93 -6.64 -8.35 -20.31
N PHE A 94 -6.93 -7.90 -19.08
CA PHE A 94 -8.19 -7.26 -18.72
C PHE A 94 -8.06 -5.76 -18.82
N ILE A 95 -9.04 -5.10 -19.45
CA ILE A 95 -9.08 -3.65 -19.63
C ILE A 95 -10.39 -3.15 -19.03
N ILE A 96 -10.29 -2.43 -17.93
CA ILE A 96 -11.45 -1.88 -17.21
C ILE A 96 -11.44 -0.37 -17.40
N ARG A 97 -12.59 0.23 -17.75
CA ARG A 97 -12.77 1.67 -17.85
C ARG A 97 -13.91 2.12 -16.98
N VAL A 98 -13.64 3.07 -16.08
CA VAL A 98 -14.62 3.64 -15.16
C VAL A 98 -14.49 5.16 -15.12
N ALA A 99 -15.62 5.85 -14.95
CA ALA A 99 -15.65 7.30 -14.78
C ALA A 99 -15.79 7.65 -13.29
N LEU A 100 -14.74 8.21 -12.70
CA LEU A 100 -14.70 8.58 -11.29
C LEU A 100 -14.87 10.10 -11.14
N ARG A 101 -15.44 10.53 -10.02
CA ARG A 101 -15.43 11.95 -9.65
C ARG A 101 -14.00 12.36 -9.33
N VAL A 102 -13.56 13.46 -9.93
CA VAL A 102 -12.29 14.09 -9.56
C VAL A 102 -12.54 14.95 -8.33
N GLN A 103 -11.74 14.73 -7.30
CA GLN A 103 -11.73 15.66 -6.17
C GLN A 103 -11.20 17.01 -6.69
N PRO A 104 -11.84 18.15 -6.32
CA PRO A 104 -11.27 19.46 -6.61
C PRO A 104 -9.83 19.53 -6.13
N GLU A 105 -8.96 20.26 -6.83
CA GLU A 105 -7.52 20.36 -6.57
C GLU A 105 -7.13 20.86 -5.15
N HIS A 106 -8.12 21.14 -4.28
CA HIS A 106 -7.91 21.50 -2.88
C HIS A 106 -7.23 20.42 -2.01
N HIS A 107 -6.97 19.24 -2.57
CA HIS A 107 -6.09 18.24 -1.97
C HIS A 107 -4.70 18.12 -2.64
N ARG A 108 -4.19 19.19 -3.26
CA ARG A 108 -2.73 19.35 -3.25
C ARG A 108 -2.34 19.21 -1.79
N ALA A 109 -1.45 18.25 -1.50
CA ALA A 109 -0.96 18.06 -0.15
C ALA A 109 -0.48 19.41 0.36
N GLU A 110 -1.36 20.13 1.06
CA GLU A 110 -1.01 21.37 1.71
C GLU A 110 0.09 21.00 2.70
N ARG A 111 1.21 21.68 2.61
CA ARG A 111 2.22 21.63 3.67
C ARG A 111 1.48 21.85 4.95
N ILE A 112 1.63 20.92 5.86
CA ILE A 112 0.98 21.00 7.17
C ILE A 112 1.93 21.82 8.03
N ALA A 113 1.51 23.01 8.42
CA ALA A 113 2.37 23.95 9.15
C ALA A 113 2.99 23.33 10.40
N GLU A 114 2.24 22.46 11.07
CA GLU A 114 2.69 21.72 12.26
C GLU A 114 3.76 20.67 11.98
N LEU A 115 3.89 20.22 10.73
CA LEU A 115 4.86 19.19 10.31
C LEU A 115 6.05 19.79 9.55
N GLU A 116 6.01 21.08 9.21
CA GLU A 116 7.04 21.72 8.40
C GLU A 116 8.40 21.67 9.10
N GLY A 117 9.39 21.11 8.38
CA GLY A 117 10.77 20.98 8.85
C GLY A 117 11.01 19.88 9.90
N LEU A 118 9.98 19.25 10.44
CA LEU A 118 10.14 18.10 11.34
C LEU A 118 10.79 16.93 10.60
N LYS A 119 11.59 16.13 11.30
CA LYS A 119 12.37 15.04 10.73
C LYS A 119 11.76 13.70 11.10
N ALA A 120 11.57 12.81 10.13
CA ALA A 120 11.09 11.45 10.34
C ALA A 120 12.07 10.39 9.83
N LEU A 121 12.10 9.22 10.49
CA LEU A 121 12.79 8.04 10.01
C LEU A 121 11.78 6.97 9.59
N VAL A 122 11.89 6.49 8.37
CA VAL A 122 11.11 5.37 7.83
C VAL A 122 11.95 4.10 7.89
N VAL A 123 11.39 3.02 8.42
CA VAL A 123 12.07 1.73 8.59
C VAL A 123 11.19 0.63 8.01
N ASP A 124 11.61 0.06 6.89
CA ASP A 124 10.88 -1.00 6.20
C ASP A 124 11.88 -1.79 5.35
N ASP A 125 11.75 -3.12 5.25
CA ASP A 125 12.66 -3.94 4.47
C ASP A 125 12.42 -3.85 2.95
N ASP A 126 11.26 -3.31 2.52
CA ASP A 126 10.96 -3.00 1.13
C ASP A 126 11.34 -1.56 0.78
N PHE A 127 12.36 -1.41 -0.07
CA PHE A 127 12.79 -0.11 -0.59
C PHE A 127 11.64 0.70 -1.22
N ASN A 128 10.70 0.06 -1.93
CA ASN A 128 9.59 0.77 -2.59
C ASN A 128 8.64 1.38 -1.55
N THR A 129 8.42 0.69 -0.44
CA THR A 129 7.65 1.21 0.70
C THR A 129 8.38 2.42 1.31
N CYS A 130 9.67 2.29 1.60
CA CYS A 130 10.49 3.40 2.11
C CYS A 130 10.43 4.63 1.20
N ASP A 131 10.65 4.45 -0.10
CA ASP A 131 10.61 5.54 -1.09
C ASP A 131 9.24 6.20 -1.17
N SER A 132 8.16 5.41 -1.16
CA SER A 132 6.80 5.91 -1.22
C SER A 132 6.43 6.72 0.02
N VAL A 133 6.72 6.20 1.22
CA VAL A 133 6.42 6.88 2.49
C VAL A 133 7.27 8.14 2.64
N THR A 134 8.56 8.09 2.28
CA THR A 134 9.45 9.26 2.27
C THR A 134 8.90 10.37 1.37
N LYS A 135 8.44 10.04 0.16
CA LYS A 135 7.82 11.01 -0.74
C LYS A 135 6.54 11.62 -0.15
N MET A 136 5.73 10.81 0.56
CA MET A 136 4.53 11.33 1.24
C MET A 136 4.90 12.31 2.35
N LEU A 137 5.93 12.00 3.17
CA LEU A 137 6.42 12.87 4.25
C LEU A 137 6.95 14.20 3.72
N VAL A 138 7.74 14.16 2.65
CA VAL A 138 8.25 15.38 1.99
C VAL A 138 7.11 16.25 1.44
N ARG A 139 6.04 15.64 0.93
CA ARG A 139 4.88 16.38 0.42
C ARG A 139 4.11 17.11 1.52
N VAL A 140 4.10 16.62 2.75
CA VAL A 140 3.49 17.30 3.89
C VAL A 140 4.42 18.29 4.59
N GLY A 141 5.66 18.43 4.12
CA GLY A 141 6.63 19.43 4.61
C GLY A 141 7.71 18.87 5.54
N MET A 142 7.72 17.57 5.82
CA MET A 142 8.72 16.93 6.68
C MET A 142 10.04 16.67 5.95
N ARG A 143 11.16 16.67 6.70
CA ARG A 143 12.41 16.04 6.29
C ARG A 143 12.30 14.54 6.57
N SER A 144 12.79 13.68 5.67
CA SER A 144 12.68 12.23 5.85
C SER A 144 13.95 11.52 5.48
N GLU A 145 14.33 10.58 6.32
CA GLU A 145 15.37 9.56 6.07
C GLU A 145 14.71 8.18 6.09
N TRP A 146 15.39 7.18 5.57
CA TRP A 146 14.92 5.80 5.61
C TRP A 146 16.07 4.80 5.83
N THR A 147 15.73 3.63 6.34
CA THR A 147 16.62 2.47 6.45
C THR A 147 15.84 1.17 6.26
N LEU A 148 16.53 0.12 5.83
CA LEU A 148 15.95 -1.21 5.60
C LEU A 148 16.14 -2.18 6.80
N SER A 149 16.68 -1.70 7.93
CA SER A 149 17.07 -2.53 9.06
C SER A 149 16.70 -1.87 10.39
N GLY A 150 16.14 -2.67 11.31
CA GLY A 150 15.83 -2.22 12.66
C GLY A 150 17.07 -1.85 13.46
N LYS A 151 18.17 -2.60 13.32
CA LYS A 151 19.45 -2.28 13.98
C LYS A 151 20.00 -0.93 13.54
N GLU A 152 19.95 -0.68 12.24
CA GLU A 152 20.39 0.62 11.70
C GLU A 152 19.46 1.75 12.17
N ALA A 153 18.15 1.50 12.29
CA ALA A 153 17.22 2.49 12.84
C ALA A 153 17.60 2.91 14.26
N VAL A 154 17.91 1.96 15.14
CA VAL A 154 18.37 2.25 16.51
C VAL A 154 19.69 3.03 16.51
N LEU A 155 20.63 2.66 15.64
CA LEU A 155 21.89 3.40 15.49
C LEU A 155 21.65 4.84 15.05
N ARG A 156 20.82 5.05 14.05
CA ARG A 156 20.47 6.40 13.53
C ARG A 156 19.71 7.23 14.58
N ALA A 157 18.83 6.61 15.36
CA ALA A 157 18.17 7.28 16.47
C ALA A 157 19.19 7.85 17.47
N ARG A 158 20.15 7.03 17.91
CA ARG A 158 21.24 7.46 18.80
C ARG A 158 22.05 8.60 18.19
N GLN A 159 22.54 8.41 16.95
CA GLN A 159 23.37 9.42 16.28
C GLN A 159 22.64 10.74 16.09
N SER A 160 21.36 10.73 15.75
CA SER A 160 20.58 11.95 15.56
C SER A 160 20.41 12.75 16.85
N MET A 161 20.27 12.07 17.99
CA MET A 161 20.24 12.70 19.32
C MET A 161 21.61 13.32 19.69
N GLU A 162 22.70 12.60 19.45
CA GLU A 162 24.07 13.07 19.72
C GLU A 162 24.44 14.27 18.85
N LEU A 163 23.95 14.34 17.62
CA LEU A 163 24.19 15.45 16.69
C LEU A 163 23.24 16.65 16.88
N GLY A 164 22.26 16.52 17.78
CA GLY A 164 21.25 17.59 17.99
C GLY A 164 20.26 17.76 16.85
N ASP A 165 20.13 16.80 15.92
CA ASP A 165 19.16 16.76 14.83
C ASP A 165 18.25 15.53 14.98
N ALA A 166 17.64 15.40 16.15
CA ALA A 166 16.82 14.27 16.55
C ALA A 166 15.60 14.11 15.62
N PHE A 167 15.14 12.87 15.48
CA PHE A 167 13.88 12.59 14.80
C PHE A 167 12.69 13.09 15.65
N HIS A 168 11.61 13.41 14.95
CA HIS A 168 10.33 13.85 15.52
C HIS A 168 9.24 12.80 15.36
N ALA A 169 9.46 11.82 14.47
CA ALA A 169 8.62 10.65 14.30
C ALA A 169 9.42 9.47 13.74
N TYR A 170 9.07 8.27 14.17
CA TYR A 170 9.51 7.01 13.58
C TYR A 170 8.31 6.31 12.94
N ILE A 171 8.49 5.80 11.72
CA ILE A 171 7.49 5.02 10.99
C ILE A 171 8.15 3.69 10.70
N ILE A 172 7.74 2.63 11.40
CA ILE A 172 8.48 1.37 11.48
C ILE A 172 7.59 0.23 11.02
N ASP A 173 8.06 -0.59 10.08
CA ASP A 173 7.35 -1.82 9.72
C ASP A 173 7.32 -2.79 10.92
N TRP A 174 6.18 -3.47 11.06
CA TRP A 174 6.00 -4.52 12.05
C TRP A 174 7.03 -5.65 11.89
N ARG A 175 7.30 -6.06 10.64
CA ARG A 175 8.17 -7.18 10.32
C ARG A 175 9.42 -6.73 9.57
N LEU A 176 10.53 -6.69 10.27
CA LEU A 176 11.83 -6.49 9.66
C LEU A 176 12.64 -7.80 9.73
N PRO A 177 13.59 -8.03 8.83
CA PRO A 177 14.33 -9.29 8.76
C PRO A 177 15.24 -9.53 9.97
N ASP A 178 15.68 -8.49 10.66
CA ASP A 178 16.62 -8.54 11.77
C ASP A 178 15.95 -8.45 13.15
N MET A 179 14.79 -7.80 13.27
CA MET A 179 14.00 -7.73 14.51
C MET A 179 12.59 -7.22 14.19
N ASN A 180 11.62 -7.39 15.09
CA ASN A 180 10.28 -6.84 14.88
C ASN A 180 10.19 -5.37 15.34
N GLY A 181 9.13 -4.67 14.88
CA GLY A 181 8.94 -3.25 15.17
C GLY A 181 8.79 -2.92 16.67
N ILE A 182 8.24 -3.85 17.48
CA ILE A 182 8.18 -3.67 18.96
C ILE A 182 9.57 -3.71 19.57
N GLU A 183 10.43 -4.60 19.10
CA GLU A 183 11.81 -4.68 19.60
C GLU A 183 12.62 -3.43 19.23
N VAL A 184 12.48 -2.92 18.00
CA VAL A 184 13.04 -1.61 17.59
C VAL A 184 12.54 -0.51 18.54
N THR A 185 11.24 -0.50 18.84
CA THR A 185 10.64 0.46 19.75
C THR A 185 11.25 0.40 21.13
N ARG A 186 11.39 -0.80 21.73
CA ARG A 186 12.01 -0.98 23.04
C ARG A 186 13.45 -0.45 23.07
N GLN A 187 14.22 -0.73 22.02
CA GLN A 187 15.61 -0.27 21.93
C GLN A 187 15.70 1.25 21.80
N ILE A 188 14.86 1.88 20.98
CA ILE A 188 14.79 3.35 20.88
C ILE A 188 14.39 3.95 22.24
N ARG A 189 13.38 3.40 22.92
CA ARG A 189 12.97 3.84 24.25
C ARG A 189 14.08 3.71 25.31
N SER A 190 14.91 2.65 25.20
CA SER A 190 16.05 2.46 26.10
C SER A 190 17.15 3.54 25.95
N LEU A 191 17.18 4.25 24.84
CA LEU A 191 18.06 5.41 24.64
C LEU A 191 17.54 6.68 25.36
N GLY A 192 16.36 6.63 25.97
CA GLY A 192 15.67 7.81 26.52
C GLY A 192 14.90 8.63 25.46
N ASP A 193 14.76 8.11 24.26
CA ASP A 193 14.05 8.77 23.17
C ASP A 193 12.53 8.56 23.32
N GLY A 194 11.81 9.64 23.62
CA GLY A 194 10.35 9.69 23.75
C GLY A 194 9.60 10.01 22.45
N THR A 195 10.30 10.14 21.33
CA THR A 195 9.73 10.49 20.02
C THR A 195 8.60 9.52 19.61
N PRO A 196 7.48 10.02 19.05
CA PRO A 196 6.38 9.20 18.58
C PRO A 196 6.83 8.09 17.61
N ILE A 197 6.35 6.86 17.87
CA ILE A 197 6.60 5.69 17.03
C ILE A 197 5.28 5.18 16.48
N ILE A 198 5.20 5.12 15.15
CA ILE A 198 4.07 4.62 14.38
C ILE A 198 4.47 3.27 13.79
N ILE A 199 3.72 2.21 14.07
CA ILE A 199 3.94 0.88 13.48
C ILE A 199 3.10 0.72 12.22
N LEU A 200 3.74 0.34 11.11
CA LEU A 200 3.08 -0.08 9.87
C LEU A 200 2.81 -1.58 9.92
N THR A 201 1.58 -1.99 9.62
CA THR A 201 1.23 -3.42 9.59
C THR A 201 0.24 -3.74 8.48
N ALA A 202 0.42 -4.92 7.86
CA ALA A 202 -0.53 -5.49 6.90
C ALA A 202 -1.60 -6.37 7.60
N TYR A 203 -1.52 -6.52 8.93
CA TYR A 203 -2.35 -7.42 9.72
C TYR A 203 -3.20 -6.64 10.72
N ASP A 204 -4.24 -7.29 11.24
CA ASP A 204 -4.96 -6.81 12.39
C ASP A 204 -3.99 -6.77 13.60
N TRP A 205 -3.88 -5.62 14.24
CA TRP A 205 -2.97 -5.39 15.38
C TRP A 205 -3.61 -5.64 16.73
N THR A 206 -4.87 -6.07 16.75
CA THR A 206 -5.64 -6.29 17.99
C THR A 206 -4.91 -7.22 18.96
N ASP A 207 -4.29 -8.28 18.43
CA ASP A 207 -3.56 -9.29 19.25
C ASP A 207 -2.25 -8.76 19.84
N ILE A 208 -1.67 -7.72 19.26
CA ILE A 208 -0.35 -7.18 19.65
C ILE A 208 -0.44 -5.79 20.27
N GLU A 209 -1.62 -5.18 20.30
CA GLU A 209 -1.84 -3.79 20.73
C GLU A 209 -1.35 -3.56 22.17
N ALA A 210 -1.67 -4.48 23.08
CA ALA A 210 -1.27 -4.37 24.49
C ALA A 210 0.25 -4.41 24.65
N GLU A 211 0.94 -5.33 23.96
CA GLU A 211 2.39 -5.45 23.97
C GLU A 211 3.06 -4.23 23.35
N ALA A 212 2.56 -3.76 22.23
CA ALA A 212 3.09 -2.61 21.52
C ALA A 212 2.94 -1.32 22.33
N LYS A 213 1.78 -1.10 22.98
CA LYS A 213 1.57 0.03 23.90
C LYS A 213 2.51 -0.04 25.10
N ALA A 214 2.70 -1.21 25.69
CA ALA A 214 3.65 -1.41 26.79
C ALA A 214 5.11 -1.15 26.38
N ALA A 215 5.44 -1.38 25.11
CA ALA A 215 6.76 -1.07 24.54
C ALA A 215 6.94 0.43 24.24
N GLY A 216 5.85 1.22 24.21
CA GLY A 216 5.88 2.65 23.93
C GLY A 216 5.56 3.01 22.47
N VAL A 217 4.88 2.14 21.73
CA VAL A 217 4.30 2.47 20.42
C VAL A 217 3.21 3.52 20.61
N THR A 218 3.22 4.55 19.78
CA THR A 218 2.28 5.68 19.88
C THR A 218 1.02 5.46 19.03
N ALA A 219 1.17 4.90 17.83
CA ALA A 219 0.07 4.66 16.91
C ALA A 219 0.35 3.51 15.95
N PHE A 220 -0.72 3.03 15.30
CA PHE A 220 -0.65 2.05 14.22
C PHE A 220 -1.20 2.64 12.92
N CYS A 221 -0.65 2.17 11.80
CA CYS A 221 -1.17 2.49 10.48
C CYS A 221 -1.18 1.23 9.61
N SER A 222 -2.26 1.01 8.86
CA SER A 222 -2.40 -0.15 8.00
C SER A 222 -1.62 0.01 6.69
N LYS A 223 -1.08 -1.10 6.17
CA LYS A 223 -0.60 -1.19 4.79
C LYS A 223 -1.74 -1.71 3.88
N PRO A 224 -1.93 -1.15 2.68
CA PRO A 224 -1.18 -0.06 2.05
C PRO A 224 -1.50 1.29 2.68
N MET A 225 -0.47 2.11 2.92
CA MET A 225 -0.62 3.44 3.50
C MET A 225 -1.08 4.45 2.45
N PHE A 226 -2.09 5.23 2.77
CA PHE A 226 -2.53 6.37 1.97
C PHE A 226 -2.12 7.69 2.62
N MET A 227 -2.07 8.76 1.82
CA MET A 227 -1.70 10.10 2.31
C MET A 227 -2.62 10.59 3.43
N SER A 228 -3.93 10.29 3.36
CA SER A 228 -4.91 10.61 4.40
C SER A 228 -4.55 9.97 5.73
N ASP A 229 -4.22 8.68 5.70
CA ASP A 229 -3.95 7.88 6.89
C ASP A 229 -2.65 8.31 7.54
N LEU A 230 -1.60 8.54 6.74
CA LEU A 230 -0.32 9.06 7.21
C LEU A 230 -0.49 10.43 7.89
N ARG A 231 -1.24 11.33 7.25
CA ARG A 231 -1.52 12.67 7.80
C ARG A 231 -2.23 12.59 9.15
N GLU A 232 -3.33 11.85 9.22
CA GLU A 232 -4.12 11.72 10.44
C GLU A 232 -3.30 11.09 11.57
N THR A 233 -2.58 10.01 11.27
CA THR A 233 -1.74 9.31 12.24
C THR A 233 -0.62 10.20 12.76
N LEU A 234 0.06 10.95 11.88
CA LEU A 234 1.13 11.87 12.29
C LEU A 234 0.60 13.00 13.18
N LEU A 235 -0.49 13.65 12.79
CA LEU A 235 -1.07 14.74 13.60
C LEU A 235 -1.52 14.24 14.98
N THR A 236 -2.12 13.06 15.04
CA THR A 236 -2.53 12.44 16.29
C THR A 236 -1.32 12.08 17.16
N ALA A 237 -0.31 11.42 16.59
CA ALA A 237 0.88 10.99 17.31
C ALA A 237 1.70 12.18 17.83
N LEU A 238 1.90 13.21 17.03
CA LEU A 238 2.65 14.42 17.41
C LEU A 238 1.84 15.35 18.34
N GLY A 239 0.51 15.37 18.21
CA GLY A 239 -0.38 16.11 19.11
C GLY A 239 -0.39 15.56 20.53
N GLN A 240 -0.33 14.24 20.67
CA GLN A 240 -0.22 13.57 21.98
C GLN A 240 1.15 13.78 22.66
N SER A 241 2.19 14.07 21.89
CA SER A 241 3.53 14.34 22.44
C SER A 241 3.71 15.77 22.97
N ARG A 242 2.74 16.67 22.72
CA ARG A 242 2.77 18.07 23.15
C ARG A 242 2.03 18.34 24.46
N THR A 243 1.42 17.30 25.05
CA THR A 243 0.82 17.32 26.38
C THR A 243 1.74 16.72 27.41
#